data_e22bc67301ea0027a81b808fd53f428f
#
_entry.id   e22bc67301ea0027a81b808fd53f428f
#
_cell.length_a   1.000
_cell.length_b   1.000
_cell.length_c   1.000
_cell.angle_alpha   90.00
_cell.angle_beta   90.00
_cell.angle_gamma   90.00
#
_symmetry.space_group_name_H-M   'P 1'
#
loop_
_entity.id
_entity.type
_entity.pdbx_description
1 polymer ?
#
loop_
_entity_poly.entity_id
_entity_poly.type
_entity_poly.pdbx_seq_one_letter_code
_entity_poly.pdbx_strand_id
1 'polypeptide(L)'
;DEQVWVRCEATIKGDELILDFSKSDKQRKGFVNCVYASTYSRAVAGSFLFFDPALAPFHNAGSMRPITLIAPEGSVCNAQYPATVGGSPVNVGTQVLEATVSALSKAMPEKAIASWGRRRGHYLAGTDPRTGEGYVQTTTDADGGSGAVWGFDGAEGAMGMSGLGSIQRGSVEEVETRYPWRTVRYHCVPDLSGAGQWRGGSGMLWEVENRGSDVSVATGSSDGDLTQPPGAAGGEPGPLCKMYVRHGEEVTPARTHRMVEVKTDEILGKLSGGGGGVGDPAERDPEKVLTDVVNEYITVEMARETYCVVIDLETRSIDWEQTQALRQ
;
A
#
# COMPACT_ATOMS: atom_id res chain seq x y z
N ASP A 1 -8.87 -18.76 -7.22
CA ASP A 1 -7.62 -18.20 -6.66
C ASP A 1 -7.65 -18.45 -5.16
N GLU A 2 -6.71 -19.23 -4.62
CA GLU A 2 -6.58 -19.43 -3.18
C GLU A 2 -5.74 -18.31 -2.57
N GLN A 3 -6.18 -17.81 -1.41
CA GLN A 3 -5.40 -16.86 -0.62
C GLN A 3 -4.15 -17.55 -0.06
N VAL A 4 -3.06 -16.80 0.04
CA VAL A 4 -1.78 -17.24 0.63
C VAL A 4 -1.48 -16.35 1.83
N TRP A 5 -1.21 -16.97 2.96
CA TRP A 5 -1.03 -16.27 4.22
C TRP A 5 0.44 -16.25 4.67
N VAL A 6 0.93 -15.07 4.96
CA VAL A 6 2.17 -14.84 5.71
C VAL A 6 1.82 -14.49 7.15
N ARG A 7 2.34 -15.23 8.10
CA ARG A 7 2.09 -15.05 9.54
C ARG A 7 3.40 -14.91 10.27
N CYS A 8 3.48 -13.90 11.13
CA CYS A 8 4.64 -13.64 11.99
C CYS A 8 4.23 -13.67 13.45
N GLU A 9 4.96 -14.43 14.24
CA GLU A 9 4.94 -14.35 15.70
C GLU A 9 6.26 -13.70 16.15
N ALA A 10 6.16 -12.57 16.85
CA ALA A 10 7.32 -11.85 17.37
C ALA A 10 7.47 -12.10 18.86
N THR A 11 8.64 -12.55 19.30
CA THR A 11 8.98 -12.76 20.71
C THR A 11 10.19 -11.93 21.08
N ILE A 12 10.05 -11.06 22.09
CA ILE A 12 11.15 -10.30 22.68
C ILE A 12 11.59 -11.02 23.93
N LYS A 13 12.88 -11.41 23.99
CA LYS A 13 13.47 -12.13 25.14
C LYS A 13 14.79 -11.47 25.53
N GLY A 14 14.74 -10.62 26.54
CA GLY A 14 15.88 -9.80 26.93
C GLY A 14 16.27 -8.85 25.81
N ASP A 15 17.47 -9.02 25.26
CA ASP A 15 18.04 -8.27 24.15
C ASP A 15 17.89 -8.97 22.78
N GLU A 16 17.16 -10.09 22.72
CA GLU A 16 16.92 -10.85 21.51
C GLU A 16 15.51 -10.65 20.98
N LEU A 17 15.36 -10.57 19.64
CA LEU A 17 14.10 -10.58 18.91
C LEU A 17 14.01 -11.84 18.06
N ILE A 18 13.00 -12.66 18.29
CA ILE A 18 12.70 -13.85 17.50
C ILE A 18 11.47 -13.56 16.62
N LEU A 19 11.63 -13.71 15.32
CA LEU A 19 10.57 -13.57 14.31
C LEU A 19 10.29 -14.95 13.71
N ASP A 20 9.16 -15.54 14.08
CA ASP A 20 8.76 -16.88 13.65
C ASP A 20 7.66 -16.82 12.58
N PHE A 21 7.99 -17.28 11.38
CA PHE A 21 7.11 -17.41 10.23
C PHE A 21 6.62 -18.84 9.99
N SER A 22 6.82 -19.76 10.94
CA SER A 22 6.49 -21.19 10.78
C SER A 22 5.01 -21.46 10.52
N LYS A 23 4.12 -20.54 10.92
CA LYS A 23 2.68 -20.62 10.69
C LYS A 23 2.24 -20.08 9.32
N SER A 24 3.18 -19.63 8.47
CA SER A 24 2.90 -19.21 7.10
C SER A 24 2.60 -20.41 6.21
N ASP A 25 1.90 -20.16 5.11
CA ASP A 25 1.49 -21.22 4.19
C ASP A 25 2.70 -21.88 3.50
N LYS A 26 2.47 -23.10 2.97
CA LYS A 26 3.44 -23.79 2.14
C LYS A 26 3.62 -23.07 0.80
N GLN A 27 4.80 -23.21 0.20
CA GLN A 27 5.08 -22.68 -1.14
C GLN A 27 4.03 -23.11 -2.17
N ARG A 28 3.75 -22.24 -3.13
CA ARG A 28 2.71 -22.41 -4.15
C ARG A 28 3.28 -22.26 -5.55
N LYS A 29 2.52 -22.71 -6.55
CA LYS A 29 2.80 -22.36 -7.95
C LYS A 29 2.50 -20.89 -8.19
N GLY A 30 3.36 -20.19 -8.93
CA GLY A 30 3.21 -18.77 -9.25
C GLY A 30 4.17 -17.87 -8.47
N PHE A 31 4.11 -16.56 -8.73
CA PHE A 31 4.99 -15.55 -8.15
C PHE A 31 4.57 -15.11 -6.74
N VAL A 32 4.24 -16.07 -5.89
CA VAL A 32 3.75 -15.88 -4.51
C VAL A 32 4.66 -16.52 -3.47
N ASN A 33 5.94 -16.66 -3.78
CA ASN A 33 6.93 -17.23 -2.88
C ASN A 33 8.10 -16.27 -2.66
N CYS A 34 8.76 -16.42 -1.53
CA CYS A 34 9.93 -15.65 -1.12
C CYS A 34 11.10 -16.59 -0.80
N VAL A 35 12.30 -16.17 -1.13
CA VAL A 35 13.53 -16.86 -0.70
C VAL A 35 13.91 -16.39 0.69
N TYR A 36 14.63 -17.22 1.45
CA TYR A 36 15.06 -16.91 2.83
C TYR A 36 15.75 -15.55 2.95
N ALA A 37 16.67 -15.24 2.05
CA ALA A 37 17.40 -13.96 2.08
C ALA A 37 16.48 -12.73 1.95
N SER A 38 15.46 -12.80 1.10
CA SER A 38 14.45 -11.73 0.99
C SER A 38 13.56 -11.65 2.21
N THR A 39 13.14 -12.79 2.76
CA THR A 39 12.36 -12.85 4.01
C THR A 39 13.16 -12.25 5.17
N TYR A 40 14.42 -12.63 5.33
CA TYR A 40 15.30 -12.08 6.35
C TYR A 40 15.45 -10.56 6.21
N SER A 41 15.79 -10.08 5.01
CA SER A 41 15.94 -8.65 4.74
C SER A 41 14.67 -7.86 5.08
N ARG A 42 13.49 -8.37 4.73
CA ARG A 42 12.22 -7.69 4.96
C ARG A 42 11.78 -7.72 6.41
N ALA A 43 12.01 -8.83 7.11
CA ALA A 43 11.74 -8.95 8.53
C ALA A 43 12.64 -8.01 9.34
N VAL A 44 13.94 -7.95 9.04
CA VAL A 44 14.88 -7.01 9.65
C VAL A 44 14.49 -5.56 9.37
N ALA A 45 14.16 -5.21 8.12
CA ALA A 45 13.71 -3.85 7.77
C ALA A 45 12.44 -3.44 8.55
N GLY A 46 11.47 -4.36 8.70
CA GLY A 46 10.28 -4.13 9.52
C GLY A 46 10.60 -3.91 11.00
N SER A 47 11.59 -4.64 11.52
CA SER A 47 12.03 -4.50 12.93
C SER A 47 12.68 -3.15 13.20
N PHE A 48 13.48 -2.64 12.27
CA PHE A 48 14.17 -1.36 12.45
C PHE A 48 13.24 -0.15 12.52
N LEU A 49 12.01 -0.26 12.05
CA LEU A 49 11.01 0.81 12.23
C LEU A 49 10.62 1.03 13.72
N PHE A 50 10.93 0.08 14.59
CA PHE A 50 10.65 0.16 16.03
C PHE A 50 11.88 0.46 16.88
N PHE A 51 13.07 0.49 16.29
CA PHE A 51 14.31 0.82 16.99
C PHE A 51 14.44 2.34 17.18
N ASP A 52 15.34 2.73 18.08
CA ASP A 52 15.66 4.13 18.28
C ASP A 52 16.30 4.70 17.00
N PRO A 53 15.75 5.77 16.39
CA PRO A 53 16.33 6.41 15.20
C PRO A 53 17.79 6.85 15.39
N ALA A 54 18.24 7.11 16.63
CA ALA A 54 19.63 7.44 16.94
C ALA A 54 20.61 6.31 16.59
N LEU A 55 20.13 5.07 16.45
CA LEU A 55 20.93 3.92 16.04
C LEU A 55 21.17 3.83 14.54
N ALA A 56 20.38 4.54 13.71
CA ALA A 56 20.44 4.45 12.26
C ALA A 56 21.84 4.72 11.68
N PRO A 57 22.62 5.74 12.13
CA PRO A 57 23.96 5.99 11.63
C PRO A 57 24.96 4.87 11.95
N PHE A 58 24.67 4.01 12.90
CA PHE A 58 25.53 2.91 13.35
C PHE A 58 25.12 1.57 12.77
N HIS A 59 24.13 1.55 11.87
CA HIS A 59 23.63 0.31 11.29
C HIS A 59 24.72 -0.44 10.50
N ASN A 60 24.90 -1.70 10.82
CA ASN A 60 25.82 -2.63 10.17
C ASN A 60 25.39 -4.10 10.46
N ALA A 61 26.16 -5.07 10.00
CA ALA A 61 25.86 -6.48 10.23
C ALA A 61 25.75 -6.86 11.73
N GLY A 62 26.38 -6.10 12.62
CA GLY A 62 26.31 -6.30 14.07
C GLY A 62 24.92 -5.99 14.64
N SER A 63 24.24 -4.96 14.11
CA SER A 63 22.90 -4.59 14.58
C SER A 63 21.81 -5.63 14.26
N MET A 64 22.10 -6.57 13.37
CA MET A 64 21.19 -7.67 13.02
C MET A 64 21.40 -8.95 13.87
N ARG A 65 22.50 -9.03 14.63
CA ARG A 65 22.83 -10.23 15.43
C ARG A 65 21.76 -10.63 16.45
N PRO A 66 21.07 -9.69 17.14
CA PRO A 66 20.04 -10.05 18.10
C PRO A 66 18.72 -10.48 17.43
N ILE A 67 18.62 -10.47 16.10
CA ILE A 67 17.40 -10.84 15.39
C ILE A 67 17.52 -12.26 14.84
N THR A 68 16.73 -13.17 15.39
CA THR A 68 16.61 -14.55 14.92
C THR A 68 15.37 -14.70 14.06
N LEU A 69 15.54 -15.22 12.83
CA LEU A 69 14.47 -15.53 11.91
C LEU A 69 14.23 -17.03 11.83
N ILE A 70 12.99 -17.47 12.03
CA ILE A 70 12.52 -18.83 11.81
C ILE A 70 11.60 -18.84 10.61
N ALA A 71 12.02 -19.44 9.49
CA ALA A 71 11.25 -19.63 8.28
C ALA A 71 11.51 -21.05 7.73
N PRO A 72 10.60 -22.01 7.95
CA PRO A 72 10.78 -23.40 7.52
C PRO A 72 10.94 -23.49 6.00
N GLU A 73 11.81 -24.40 5.56
CA GLU A 73 11.96 -24.73 4.15
C GLU A 73 10.66 -25.25 3.53
N GLY A 74 10.39 -24.87 2.29
CA GLY A 74 9.16 -25.21 1.59
C GLY A 74 7.94 -24.38 2.01
N SER A 75 8.11 -23.35 2.84
CA SER A 75 7.10 -22.33 3.09
C SER A 75 7.16 -21.22 2.02
N VAL A 76 6.12 -20.39 1.94
CA VAL A 76 6.11 -19.19 1.07
C VAL A 76 7.18 -18.16 1.49
N CYS A 77 7.67 -18.24 2.71
CA CYS A 77 8.72 -17.39 3.25
C CYS A 77 10.15 -17.96 3.07
N ASN A 78 10.28 -19.22 2.67
CA ASN A 78 11.55 -19.90 2.41
C ASN A 78 11.35 -20.99 1.38
N ALA A 79 11.01 -20.60 0.17
CA ALA A 79 10.68 -21.50 -0.91
C ALA A 79 11.90 -22.21 -1.47
N GLN A 80 11.71 -23.48 -1.79
CA GLN A 80 12.71 -24.37 -2.37
C GLN A 80 12.44 -24.57 -3.87
N TYR A 81 13.51 -24.83 -4.62
CA TYR A 81 13.42 -25.18 -6.04
C TYR A 81 12.42 -26.36 -6.23
N PRO A 82 11.57 -26.34 -7.28
CA PRO A 82 11.51 -25.43 -8.43
C PRO A 82 10.46 -24.28 -8.28
N ALA A 83 10.13 -23.83 -7.07
CA ALA A 83 9.16 -22.77 -6.88
C ALA A 83 9.63 -21.46 -7.53
N THR A 84 8.69 -20.73 -8.16
CA THR A 84 8.98 -19.44 -8.77
C THR A 84 9.09 -18.33 -7.72
N VAL A 85 10.17 -17.54 -7.76
CA VAL A 85 10.47 -16.50 -6.78
C VAL A 85 10.73 -15.12 -7.41
N GLY A 86 10.40 -14.93 -8.69
CA GLY A 86 10.67 -13.68 -9.42
C GLY A 86 10.01 -12.44 -8.81
N GLY A 87 8.87 -12.59 -8.12
CA GLY A 87 8.19 -11.51 -7.39
C GLY A 87 8.57 -11.40 -5.91
N SER A 88 9.58 -12.14 -5.44
CA SER A 88 9.94 -12.30 -4.04
C SER A 88 10.01 -10.99 -3.25
N PRO A 89 10.77 -9.95 -3.63
CA PRO A 89 10.93 -8.75 -2.81
C PRO A 89 9.72 -7.81 -2.81
N VAL A 90 8.87 -7.86 -3.84
CA VAL A 90 7.75 -6.91 -4.03
C VAL A 90 6.37 -7.51 -3.72
N ASN A 91 6.25 -8.83 -3.77
CA ASN A 91 5.02 -9.54 -3.40
C ASN A 91 5.15 -10.04 -1.96
N VAL A 92 5.55 -11.28 -1.75
CA VAL A 92 5.60 -11.90 -0.42
C VAL A 92 6.55 -11.17 0.53
N GLY A 93 7.67 -10.62 0.04
CA GLY A 93 8.58 -9.82 0.86
C GLY A 93 7.90 -8.60 1.50
N THR A 94 6.99 -7.93 0.78
CA THR A 94 6.19 -6.84 1.36
C THR A 94 5.26 -7.37 2.46
N GLN A 95 4.64 -8.53 2.26
CA GLN A 95 3.78 -9.16 3.28
C GLN A 95 4.58 -9.61 4.51
N VAL A 96 5.82 -10.07 4.34
CA VAL A 96 6.74 -10.39 5.44
C VAL A 96 7.02 -9.14 6.28
N LEU A 97 7.34 -8.02 5.64
CA LEU A 97 7.57 -6.75 6.32
C LEU A 97 6.31 -6.31 7.08
N GLU A 98 5.15 -6.31 6.43
CA GLU A 98 3.86 -5.98 7.06
C GLU A 98 3.53 -6.88 8.26
N ALA A 99 3.71 -8.19 8.12
CA ALA A 99 3.45 -9.13 9.21
C ALA A 99 4.38 -8.88 10.42
N THR A 100 5.63 -8.53 10.16
CA THR A 100 6.59 -8.15 11.20
C THR A 100 6.15 -6.87 11.89
N VAL A 101 5.83 -5.81 11.12
CA VAL A 101 5.36 -4.53 11.65
C VAL A 101 4.08 -4.71 12.45
N SER A 102 3.11 -5.46 11.94
CA SER A 102 1.85 -5.73 12.63
C SER A 102 2.06 -6.48 13.95
N ALA A 103 3.00 -7.44 13.99
CA ALA A 103 3.32 -8.17 15.21
C ALA A 103 3.95 -7.25 16.26
N LEU A 104 4.91 -6.41 15.87
CA LEU A 104 5.59 -5.46 16.76
C LEU A 104 4.68 -4.31 17.21
N SER A 105 3.79 -3.82 16.34
CA SER A 105 2.77 -2.81 16.71
C SER A 105 1.83 -3.31 17.81
N LYS A 106 1.55 -4.61 17.88
CA LYS A 106 0.76 -5.19 18.98
C LYS A 106 1.51 -5.21 20.30
N ALA A 107 2.83 -5.38 20.24
CA ALA A 107 3.70 -5.39 21.44
C ALA A 107 4.00 -3.97 21.92
N MET A 108 3.99 -2.98 21.03
CA MET A 108 4.33 -1.57 21.27
C MET A 108 3.27 -0.65 20.67
N PRO A 109 2.06 -0.56 21.29
CA PRO A 109 0.96 0.24 20.73
C PRO A 109 1.31 1.72 20.57
N GLU A 110 2.15 2.26 21.45
CA GLU A 110 2.66 3.64 21.42
C GLU A 110 3.65 3.92 20.26
N LYS A 111 4.02 2.90 19.53
CA LYS A 111 4.80 2.97 18.28
C LYS A 111 4.08 2.29 17.13
N ALA A 112 2.75 2.14 17.23
CA ALA A 112 1.98 1.43 16.23
C ALA A 112 2.15 2.04 14.85
N ILE A 113 2.30 1.16 13.86
CA ILE A 113 2.44 1.50 12.44
C ILE A 113 1.39 0.69 11.68
N ALA A 114 0.51 1.39 10.97
CA ALA A 114 -0.46 0.78 10.08
C ALA A 114 0.16 0.38 8.73
N SER A 115 -0.47 -0.55 8.04
CA SER A 115 -0.02 -0.99 6.72
C SER A 115 -0.27 0.05 5.66
N TRP A 116 0.63 0.09 4.68
CA TRP A 116 0.54 1.00 3.55
C TRP A 116 -0.40 0.47 2.48
N GLY A 117 -0.96 1.38 1.70
CA GLY A 117 -1.78 1.03 0.55
C GLY A 117 -1.08 -0.02 -0.32
N ARG A 118 -1.84 -0.99 -0.81
CA ARG A 118 -1.28 -2.09 -1.58
C ARG A 118 -0.65 -1.54 -2.86
N ARG A 119 0.66 -1.71 -2.99
CA ARG A 119 1.42 -1.25 -4.14
C ARG A 119 0.93 -1.89 -5.43
N ARG A 120 0.90 -1.08 -6.47
CA ARG A 120 0.44 -1.48 -7.79
C ARG A 120 1.17 -0.77 -8.91
N GLY A 121 2.48 -0.93 -8.97
CA GLY A 121 3.14 -0.67 -10.24
C GLY A 121 2.53 -1.57 -11.32
N HIS A 122 2.48 -1.07 -12.54
CA HIS A 122 2.06 -1.83 -13.71
C HIS A 122 3.25 -2.11 -14.59
N TYR A 123 3.18 -3.27 -15.28
CA TYR A 123 3.99 -3.52 -16.45
C TYR A 123 3.10 -3.27 -17.65
N LEU A 124 3.47 -2.30 -18.47
CA LEU A 124 2.79 -1.96 -19.72
C LEU A 124 3.68 -2.38 -20.88
N ALA A 125 3.15 -3.11 -21.83
CA ALA A 125 3.90 -3.60 -22.98
C ALA A 125 3.09 -3.49 -24.25
N GLY A 126 3.74 -3.20 -25.36
CA GLY A 126 3.11 -3.07 -26.68
C GLY A 126 4.11 -2.67 -27.73
N THR A 127 3.63 -2.15 -28.85
CA THR A 127 4.44 -1.56 -29.92
C THR A 127 4.20 -0.07 -29.97
N ASP A 128 5.26 0.71 -30.01
CA ASP A 128 5.16 2.17 -30.20
C ASP A 128 4.96 2.50 -31.69
N PRO A 129 3.80 3.04 -32.09
CA PRO A 129 3.54 3.34 -33.49
C PRO A 129 4.42 4.45 -34.06
N ARG A 130 5.06 5.26 -33.21
CA ARG A 130 5.99 6.33 -33.61
C ARG A 130 7.32 5.77 -34.13
N THR A 131 7.75 4.64 -33.61
CA THR A 131 9.06 4.01 -33.94
C THR A 131 8.90 2.65 -34.60
N GLY A 132 7.77 1.98 -34.41
CA GLY A 132 7.54 0.57 -34.81
C GLY A 132 8.21 -0.45 -33.88
N GLU A 133 8.82 0.01 -32.78
CA GLU A 133 9.53 -0.86 -31.83
C GLU A 133 8.65 -1.32 -30.69
N GLY A 134 8.92 -2.54 -30.20
CA GLY A 134 8.30 -3.07 -28.99
C GLY A 134 8.84 -2.35 -27.74
N TYR A 135 7.98 -2.12 -26.75
CA TYR A 135 8.37 -1.54 -25.46
C TYR A 135 7.84 -2.35 -24.29
N VAL A 136 8.54 -2.27 -23.17
CA VAL A 136 8.06 -2.68 -21.84
C VAL A 136 8.36 -1.56 -20.87
N GLN A 137 7.35 -1.05 -20.23
CA GLN A 137 7.43 -0.01 -19.21
C GLN A 137 7.04 -0.58 -17.85
N THR A 138 7.81 -0.28 -16.81
CA THR A 138 7.39 -0.46 -15.41
C THR A 138 6.96 0.89 -14.87
N THR A 139 5.69 1.02 -14.46
CA THR A 139 5.22 2.24 -13.83
C THR A 139 5.27 2.12 -12.31
N THR A 140 5.60 3.20 -11.65
CA THR A 140 5.47 3.38 -10.20
C THR A 140 4.35 4.38 -9.87
N ASP A 141 3.63 4.81 -10.87
CA ASP A 141 2.46 5.67 -10.74
C ASP A 141 1.29 4.89 -10.12
N ALA A 142 0.33 5.57 -9.59
CA ALA A 142 -0.83 4.96 -8.94
C ALA A 142 -0.48 4.14 -7.67
N ASP A 143 0.55 4.51 -6.96
CA ASP A 143 0.79 3.99 -5.62
C ASP A 143 -0.25 4.56 -4.63
N GLY A 144 -0.58 3.79 -3.60
CA GLY A 144 -1.50 4.22 -2.54
C GLY A 144 -0.87 5.18 -1.55
N GLY A 145 -1.61 5.52 -0.50
CA GLY A 145 -1.09 6.26 0.63
C GLY A 145 -0.25 5.40 1.57
N SER A 146 0.64 6.02 2.37
CA SER A 146 1.29 5.31 3.45
C SER A 146 0.31 5.00 4.59
N GLY A 147 0.59 4.00 5.40
CA GLY A 147 -0.08 3.82 6.68
C GLY A 147 0.25 4.97 7.62
N ALA A 148 -0.67 5.27 8.53
CA ALA A 148 -0.39 6.15 9.65
C ALA A 148 0.62 5.50 10.60
N VAL A 149 1.27 6.32 11.40
CA VAL A 149 2.05 5.89 12.55
C VAL A 149 1.54 6.61 13.79
N TRP A 150 1.79 6.06 14.97
CA TRP A 150 1.42 6.75 16.20
C TRP A 150 2.01 8.16 16.23
N GLY A 151 1.16 9.17 16.31
CA GLY A 151 1.55 10.59 16.32
C GLY A 151 1.49 11.29 14.96
N PHE A 152 1.41 10.56 13.83
CA PHE A 152 1.47 11.16 12.50
C PHE A 152 0.52 10.51 11.51
N ASP A 153 -0.14 11.34 10.72
CA ASP A 153 -0.94 10.91 9.58
C ASP A 153 -0.06 10.29 8.48
N GLY A 154 -0.65 9.42 7.68
CA GLY A 154 0.01 8.84 6.51
C GLY A 154 0.21 9.87 5.40
N ALA A 155 1.27 9.71 4.62
CA ALA A 155 1.57 10.52 3.45
C ALA A 155 0.80 10.04 2.22
N GLU A 156 0.35 10.99 1.40
CA GLU A 156 -0.39 10.72 0.15
C GLU A 156 0.53 10.17 -0.93
N GLY A 157 0.01 9.23 -1.70
CA GLY A 157 0.70 8.70 -2.86
C GLY A 157 2.11 8.19 -2.59
N ALA A 158 2.35 7.66 -1.40
CA ALA A 158 3.62 7.07 -1.05
C ALA A 158 3.75 5.67 -1.64
N MET A 159 4.91 5.34 -2.15
CA MET A 159 5.19 3.99 -2.61
C MET A 159 5.14 3.01 -1.44
N GLY A 160 4.66 1.79 -1.72
CA GLY A 160 4.45 0.74 -0.74
C GLY A 160 5.56 0.58 0.30
N MET A 161 5.21 0.11 1.48
CA MET A 161 6.06 0.02 2.68
C MET A 161 7.46 -0.58 2.42
N SER A 162 7.58 -1.50 1.46
CA SER A 162 8.86 -2.12 1.10
C SER A 162 9.89 -1.14 0.51
N GLY A 163 9.45 0.01 0.00
CA GLY A 163 10.28 1.08 -0.54
C GLY A 163 10.47 2.22 0.45
N LEU A 164 9.82 2.19 1.61
CA LEU A 164 9.89 3.22 2.67
C LEU A 164 9.65 4.64 2.13
N GLY A 165 8.81 4.80 1.10
CA GLY A 165 8.52 6.10 0.50
C GLY A 165 9.65 6.73 -0.31
N SER A 166 10.78 6.04 -0.49
CA SER A 166 11.97 6.62 -1.15
C SER A 166 11.93 6.60 -2.67
N ILE A 167 10.97 5.91 -3.28
CA ILE A 167 10.86 5.85 -4.74
C ILE A 167 10.02 7.02 -5.24
N GLN A 168 10.66 7.83 -6.09
CA GLN A 168 10.01 8.95 -6.74
C GLN A 168 9.26 8.50 -7.99
N ARG A 169 8.19 9.22 -8.31
CA ARG A 169 7.45 9.04 -9.55
C ARG A 169 8.17 9.72 -10.70
N GLY A 170 7.99 9.17 -11.90
CA GLY A 170 8.42 9.84 -13.11
C GLY A 170 7.55 11.07 -13.40
N SER A 171 8.10 12.03 -14.16
CA SER A 171 7.30 13.12 -14.72
C SER A 171 6.31 12.56 -15.75
N VAL A 172 5.07 13.06 -15.73
CA VAL A 172 4.04 12.68 -16.72
C VAL A 172 4.53 12.95 -18.13
N GLU A 173 5.17 14.10 -18.35
CA GLU A 173 5.68 14.52 -19.65
C GLU A 173 6.81 13.60 -20.15
N GLU A 174 7.70 13.17 -19.25
CA GLU A 174 8.76 12.23 -19.59
C GLU A 174 8.18 10.86 -19.99
N VAL A 175 7.20 10.37 -19.25
CA VAL A 175 6.53 9.09 -19.54
C VAL A 175 5.82 9.15 -20.90
N GLU A 176 5.04 10.20 -21.17
CA GLU A 176 4.32 10.39 -22.44
C GLU A 176 5.27 10.57 -23.63
N THR A 177 6.43 11.16 -23.41
CA THR A 177 7.45 11.29 -24.45
C THR A 177 8.08 9.95 -24.81
N ARG A 178 8.32 9.09 -23.82
CA ARG A 178 9.01 7.80 -24.00
C ARG A 178 8.08 6.68 -24.45
N TYR A 179 6.83 6.69 -23.99
CA TYR A 179 5.89 5.60 -24.19
C TYR A 179 4.57 6.10 -24.78
N PRO A 180 3.86 5.29 -25.56
CA PRO A 180 2.60 5.70 -26.21
C PRO A 180 1.42 5.58 -25.25
N TRP A 181 1.54 6.18 -24.07
CA TRP A 181 0.49 6.26 -23.06
C TRP A 181 0.25 7.72 -22.68
N ARG A 182 -0.99 8.16 -22.68
CA ARG A 182 -1.39 9.51 -22.29
C ARG A 182 -2.04 9.48 -20.91
N THR A 183 -1.54 10.26 -19.97
CA THR A 183 -2.17 10.43 -18.67
C THR A 183 -3.45 11.24 -18.80
N VAL A 184 -4.57 10.65 -18.37
CA VAL A 184 -5.90 11.28 -18.42
C VAL A 184 -6.28 11.87 -17.08
N ARG A 185 -6.00 11.14 -15.98
CA ARG A 185 -6.25 11.57 -14.62
C ARG A 185 -5.15 11.07 -13.68
N TYR A 186 -4.79 11.93 -12.73
CA TYR A 186 -3.86 11.56 -11.69
C TYR A 186 -4.04 12.48 -10.47
N HIS A 187 -4.83 12.05 -9.48
CA HIS A 187 -5.13 12.83 -8.29
C HIS A 187 -5.51 11.95 -7.10
N CYS A 188 -5.44 12.51 -5.89
CA CYS A 188 -5.99 11.90 -4.68
C CYS A 188 -7.52 11.85 -4.76
N VAL A 189 -8.10 10.86 -4.10
CA VAL A 189 -9.57 10.69 -4.03
C VAL A 189 -10.00 10.76 -2.58
N PRO A 190 -11.03 11.56 -2.24
CA PRO A 190 -11.58 11.60 -0.89
C PRO A 190 -12.01 10.22 -0.38
N ASP A 191 -12.00 10.03 0.93
CA ASP A 191 -12.42 8.82 1.65
C ASP A 191 -11.64 7.55 1.26
N LEU A 192 -10.51 7.71 0.59
CA LEU A 192 -9.72 6.58 0.12
C LEU A 192 -8.51 6.29 1.03
N SER A 193 -8.74 6.37 2.34
CA SER A 193 -7.74 6.07 3.40
C SER A 193 -8.40 5.34 4.57
N GLY A 194 -7.62 4.60 5.34
CA GLY A 194 -8.06 4.04 6.62
C GLY A 194 -8.22 5.14 7.67
N ALA A 195 -9.37 5.19 8.34
CA ALA A 195 -9.63 6.14 9.40
C ALA A 195 -8.89 5.78 10.69
N GLY A 196 -8.60 6.79 11.51
CA GLY A 196 -7.92 6.64 12.79
C GLY A 196 -7.73 7.98 13.48
N GLN A 197 -7.29 7.97 14.72
CA GLN A 197 -6.80 9.18 15.39
C GLN A 197 -5.71 9.84 14.53
N TRP A 198 -4.89 9.00 13.90
CA TRP A 198 -4.02 9.37 12.78
C TRP A 198 -4.50 8.65 11.53
N ARG A 199 -4.88 9.43 10.52
CA ARG A 199 -5.44 8.96 9.25
C ARG A 199 -4.34 8.34 8.38
N GLY A 200 -4.65 7.23 7.70
CA GLY A 200 -3.81 6.76 6.60
C GLY A 200 -3.71 7.78 5.47
N GLY A 201 -2.66 7.74 4.69
CA GLY A 201 -2.53 8.52 3.46
C GLY A 201 -3.58 8.09 2.44
N SER A 202 -4.11 9.04 1.67
CA SER A 202 -5.14 8.78 0.66
C SER A 202 -4.62 7.94 -0.50
N GLY A 203 -5.52 7.16 -1.08
CA GLY A 203 -5.31 6.51 -2.36
C GLY A 203 -5.42 7.49 -3.53
N MET A 204 -5.07 7.02 -4.71
CA MET A 204 -4.97 7.81 -5.92
C MET A 204 -5.82 7.22 -7.04
N LEU A 205 -6.47 8.07 -7.82
CA LEU A 205 -6.98 7.72 -9.13
C LEU A 205 -5.90 7.99 -10.18
N TRP A 206 -5.59 6.98 -10.98
CA TRP A 206 -4.69 7.05 -12.10
C TRP A 206 -5.37 6.44 -13.33
N GLU A 207 -5.45 7.21 -14.40
CA GLU A 207 -5.98 6.78 -15.69
C GLU A 207 -5.00 7.13 -16.79
N VAL A 208 -4.67 6.14 -17.61
CA VAL A 208 -3.84 6.31 -18.81
C VAL A 208 -4.52 5.73 -20.03
N GLU A 209 -4.49 6.46 -21.13
CA GLU A 209 -5.04 6.05 -22.42
C GLU A 209 -3.94 5.39 -23.27
N ASN A 210 -4.25 4.25 -23.86
CA ASN A 210 -3.37 3.61 -24.82
C ASN A 210 -3.38 4.37 -26.15
N ARG A 211 -2.27 5.01 -26.49
CA ARG A 211 -2.01 5.67 -27.77
C ARG A 211 -1.09 4.84 -28.67
N GLY A 212 -0.87 3.60 -28.28
CA GLY A 212 0.05 2.67 -28.91
C GLY A 212 -0.57 1.84 -30.03
N SER A 213 -0.05 0.63 -30.17
CA SER A 213 -0.55 -0.37 -31.10
C SER A 213 -1.98 -0.81 -30.77
N ASP A 214 -2.60 -1.54 -31.70
CA ASP A 214 -3.98 -2.03 -31.58
C ASP A 214 -4.31 -2.70 -30.26
N VAL A 215 -3.31 -3.37 -29.65
CA VAL A 215 -3.42 -3.96 -28.31
C VAL A 215 -2.12 -3.76 -27.55
N SER A 216 -2.23 -3.15 -26.38
CA SER A 216 -1.17 -3.14 -25.37
C SER A 216 -1.60 -4.02 -24.20
N VAL A 217 -0.62 -4.53 -23.45
CA VAL A 217 -0.89 -5.42 -22.32
C VAL A 217 -0.49 -4.73 -21.04
N ALA A 218 -1.36 -4.79 -20.05
CA ALA A 218 -1.10 -4.29 -18.71
C ALA A 218 -1.24 -5.40 -17.67
N THR A 219 -0.37 -5.41 -16.68
CA THR A 219 -0.52 -6.27 -15.51
C THR A 219 -0.03 -5.56 -14.26
N GLY A 220 -0.79 -5.63 -13.20
CA GLY A 220 -0.35 -5.21 -11.88
C GLY A 220 0.36 -6.34 -11.13
N SER A 221 0.96 -6.01 -10.02
CA SER A 221 1.86 -6.92 -9.29
C SER A 221 1.39 -7.32 -7.90
N SER A 222 0.10 -7.21 -7.51
CA SER A 222 -0.32 -7.68 -6.19
C SER A 222 -1.83 -7.71 -5.97
N ASP A 223 -2.26 -8.04 -4.78
CA ASP A 223 -3.57 -8.50 -4.31
C ASP A 223 -4.50 -7.42 -3.70
N GLY A 224 -4.22 -6.14 -3.85
CA GLY A 224 -5.00 -5.07 -3.20
C GLY A 224 -6.45 -4.94 -3.66
N ASP A 225 -6.86 -5.68 -4.67
CA ASP A 225 -8.25 -5.89 -5.04
C ASP A 225 -8.94 -6.99 -4.20
N LEU A 226 -8.18 -7.73 -3.39
CA LEU A 226 -8.64 -8.82 -2.53
C LEU A 226 -8.38 -8.60 -1.05
N THR A 227 -7.27 -7.91 -0.71
CA THR A 227 -6.83 -7.71 0.66
C THR A 227 -6.63 -6.24 0.97
N GLN A 228 -7.17 -5.79 2.09
CA GLN A 228 -7.00 -4.45 2.59
C GLN A 228 -5.69 -4.30 3.36
N PRO A 229 -5.02 -3.14 3.31
CA PRO A 229 -3.94 -2.83 4.24
C PRO A 229 -4.50 -2.64 5.65
N PRO A 230 -4.07 -3.45 6.65
CA PRO A 230 -4.61 -3.34 8.01
C PRO A 230 -4.26 -2.00 8.66
N GLY A 231 -5.19 -1.51 9.49
CA GLY A 231 -4.93 -0.47 10.47
C GLY A 231 -4.17 -1.02 11.69
N ALA A 232 -3.87 -0.17 12.66
CA ALA A 232 -3.19 -0.54 13.89
C ALA A 232 -3.78 0.20 15.10
N ALA A 233 -3.66 -0.38 16.29
CA ALA A 233 -4.06 0.21 17.58
C ALA A 233 -5.50 0.79 17.58
N GLY A 234 -6.47 0.13 16.94
CA GLY A 234 -7.86 0.59 16.85
C GLY A 234 -8.19 1.36 15.56
N GLY A 235 -7.20 1.70 14.73
CA GLY A 235 -7.43 2.34 13.44
C GLY A 235 -8.00 1.38 12.39
N GLU A 236 -8.72 1.92 11.43
CA GLU A 236 -9.38 1.16 10.37
C GLU A 236 -8.43 0.76 9.25
N PRO A 237 -8.72 -0.35 8.55
CA PRO A 237 -7.96 -0.73 7.36
C PRO A 237 -8.15 0.29 6.23
N GLY A 238 -7.13 0.43 5.39
CA GLY A 238 -7.27 1.16 4.14
C GLY A 238 -8.18 0.44 3.14
N PRO A 239 -8.75 1.14 2.17
CA PRO A 239 -9.68 0.56 1.20
C PRO A 239 -8.98 -0.36 0.19
N LEU A 240 -9.77 -1.20 -0.47
CA LEU A 240 -9.32 -2.06 -1.57
C LEU A 240 -8.96 -1.24 -2.81
N CYS A 241 -7.98 -1.73 -3.57
CA CYS A 241 -7.69 -1.22 -4.91
C CYS A 241 -8.75 -1.68 -5.91
N LYS A 242 -8.96 -0.87 -6.95
CA LYS A 242 -9.78 -1.26 -8.12
C LYS A 242 -8.96 -1.02 -9.39
N MET A 243 -9.10 -1.91 -10.35
CA MET A 243 -8.53 -1.77 -11.69
C MET A 243 -9.60 -2.02 -12.73
N TYR A 244 -9.56 -1.30 -13.84
CA TYR A 244 -10.55 -1.42 -14.90
C TYR A 244 -9.97 -0.98 -16.24
N VAL A 245 -10.64 -1.41 -17.31
CA VAL A 245 -10.47 -0.84 -18.66
C VAL A 245 -11.75 -0.09 -19.02
N ARG A 246 -11.63 1.13 -19.54
CA ARG A 246 -12.75 1.97 -19.94
C ARG A 246 -12.68 2.30 -21.42
N HIS A 247 -13.82 2.14 -22.10
CA HIS A 247 -14.05 2.57 -23.47
C HIS A 247 -15.28 3.48 -23.51
N GLY A 248 -15.09 4.79 -23.74
CA GLY A 248 -16.16 5.76 -23.58
C GLY A 248 -16.73 5.75 -22.16
N GLU A 249 -18.02 5.41 -22.03
CA GLU A 249 -18.71 5.27 -20.73
C GLU A 249 -18.71 3.83 -20.18
N GLU A 250 -18.35 2.85 -21.01
CA GLU A 250 -18.30 1.44 -20.60
C GLU A 250 -17.06 1.16 -19.77
N VAL A 251 -17.25 0.64 -18.56
CA VAL A 251 -16.20 0.28 -17.61
C VAL A 251 -16.20 -1.21 -17.38
N THR A 252 -15.13 -1.89 -17.77
CA THR A 252 -14.93 -3.33 -17.55
C THR A 252 -13.95 -3.52 -16.39
N PRO A 253 -14.39 -4.11 -15.25
CA PRO A 253 -13.51 -4.40 -14.14
C PRO A 253 -12.38 -5.38 -14.54
N ALA A 254 -11.18 -5.13 -14.00
CA ALA A 254 -10.01 -5.96 -14.23
C ALA A 254 -9.37 -6.37 -12.90
N ARG A 255 -8.65 -7.49 -12.91
CA ARG A 255 -7.93 -7.98 -11.73
C ARG A 255 -6.49 -7.47 -11.74
N THR A 256 -6.03 -6.97 -10.59
CA THR A 256 -4.70 -6.35 -10.48
C THR A 256 -3.55 -7.32 -10.75
N HIS A 257 -3.72 -8.62 -10.53
CA HIS A 257 -2.69 -9.64 -10.68
C HIS A 257 -2.79 -10.44 -11.99
N ARG A 258 -3.69 -10.03 -12.89
CA ARG A 258 -3.86 -10.67 -14.20
C ARG A 258 -3.46 -9.73 -15.31
N MET A 259 -3.00 -10.34 -16.40
CA MET A 259 -2.76 -9.61 -17.64
C MET A 259 -4.08 -9.13 -18.24
N VAL A 260 -4.12 -7.89 -18.66
CA VAL A 260 -5.28 -7.24 -19.26
C VAL A 260 -4.84 -6.65 -20.60
N GLU A 261 -5.62 -6.88 -21.62
CA GLU A 261 -5.47 -6.23 -22.93
C GLU A 261 -6.14 -4.85 -22.87
N VAL A 262 -5.46 -3.86 -23.41
CA VAL A 262 -5.95 -2.48 -23.52
C VAL A 262 -5.79 -2.07 -24.98
N LYS A 263 -6.90 -1.90 -25.68
CA LYS A 263 -6.90 -1.52 -27.09
C LYS A 263 -6.53 -0.07 -27.27
N THR A 264 -6.21 0.33 -28.51
CA THR A 264 -6.00 1.74 -28.84
C THR A 264 -7.23 2.57 -28.44
N ASP A 265 -6.97 3.74 -27.88
CA ASP A 265 -7.96 4.68 -27.35
C ASP A 265 -8.78 4.16 -26.14
N GLU A 266 -8.50 2.98 -25.63
CA GLU A 266 -9.02 2.55 -24.33
C GLU A 266 -8.18 3.10 -23.17
N ILE A 267 -8.83 3.28 -22.04
CA ILE A 267 -8.21 3.81 -20.82
C ILE A 267 -8.04 2.69 -19.81
N LEU A 268 -6.80 2.48 -19.40
CA LEU A 268 -6.51 1.69 -18.20
C LEU A 268 -6.66 2.60 -16.98
N GLY A 269 -7.57 2.24 -16.09
CA GLY A 269 -7.83 2.97 -14.86
C GLY A 269 -7.46 2.16 -13.63
N LYS A 270 -6.98 2.86 -12.62
CA LYS A 270 -6.71 2.30 -11.31
C LYS A 270 -7.06 3.28 -10.21
N LEU A 271 -7.82 2.77 -9.25
CA LEU A 271 -8.03 3.39 -7.96
C LEU A 271 -7.17 2.62 -6.95
N SER A 272 -6.07 3.20 -6.52
CA SER A 272 -5.23 2.60 -5.47
C SER A 272 -5.86 2.84 -4.10
N GLY A 273 -5.80 1.85 -3.21
CA GLY A 273 -6.19 2.06 -1.83
C GLY A 273 -5.20 2.93 -1.07
N GLY A 274 -5.67 3.68 -0.10
CA GLY A 274 -4.84 4.38 0.86
C GLY A 274 -4.27 3.45 1.93
N GLY A 275 -3.44 3.99 2.81
CA GLY A 275 -2.91 3.27 3.96
C GLY A 275 -3.95 3.07 5.07
N GLY A 276 -3.67 2.19 6.02
CA GLY A 276 -4.46 2.01 7.24
C GLY A 276 -4.28 3.17 8.22
N GLY A 277 -5.28 3.39 9.07
CA GLY A 277 -5.24 4.35 10.18
C GLY A 277 -4.62 3.77 11.46
N VAL A 278 -4.29 4.64 12.41
CA VAL A 278 -3.82 4.28 13.74
C VAL A 278 -4.67 4.98 14.81
N GLY A 279 -5.06 4.25 15.85
CA GLY A 279 -5.90 4.75 16.94
C GLY A 279 -7.37 4.90 16.55
N ASP A 280 -8.22 5.13 17.55
CA ASP A 280 -9.67 5.29 17.33
C ASP A 280 -9.97 6.55 16.50
N PRO A 281 -10.72 6.46 15.39
CA PRO A 281 -11.12 7.63 14.60
C PRO A 281 -11.86 8.70 15.41
N ALA A 282 -12.68 8.31 16.38
CA ALA A 282 -13.41 9.26 17.23
C ALA A 282 -12.50 10.11 18.14
N GLU A 283 -11.26 9.66 18.36
CA GLU A 283 -10.25 10.42 19.11
C GLU A 283 -9.45 11.42 18.24
N ARG A 284 -9.68 11.45 16.92
CA ARG A 284 -9.03 12.43 16.05
C ARG A 284 -9.47 13.84 16.43
N ASP A 285 -8.48 14.75 16.52
CA ASP A 285 -8.72 16.17 16.77
C ASP A 285 -9.73 16.74 15.76
N PRO A 286 -10.88 17.31 16.21
CA PRO A 286 -11.90 17.88 15.31
C PRO A 286 -11.35 18.94 14.34
N GLU A 287 -10.35 19.72 14.73
CA GLU A 287 -9.74 20.73 13.85
C GLU A 287 -8.92 20.07 12.72
N LYS A 288 -8.32 18.91 12.99
CA LYS A 288 -7.68 18.11 11.91
C LYS A 288 -8.72 17.50 10.97
N VAL A 289 -9.87 17.06 11.50
CA VAL A 289 -10.98 16.55 10.66
C VAL A 289 -11.52 17.68 9.77
N LEU A 290 -11.72 18.88 10.30
CA LEU A 290 -12.10 20.05 9.49
C LEU A 290 -11.07 20.35 8.40
N THR A 291 -9.78 20.29 8.74
CA THR A 291 -8.68 20.48 7.79
C THR A 291 -8.70 19.43 6.69
N ASP A 292 -8.95 18.17 7.03
CA ASP A 292 -9.05 17.07 6.05
C ASP A 292 -10.23 17.26 5.09
N VAL A 293 -11.37 17.73 5.58
CA VAL A 293 -12.55 18.04 4.74
C VAL A 293 -12.28 19.23 3.82
N VAL A 294 -11.70 20.31 4.33
CA VAL A 294 -11.37 21.49 3.53
C VAL A 294 -10.34 21.19 2.44
N ASN A 295 -9.42 20.26 2.70
CA ASN A 295 -8.41 19.80 1.73
C ASN A 295 -8.89 18.62 0.87
N GLU A 296 -10.16 18.23 0.96
CA GLU A 296 -10.76 17.15 0.15
C GLU A 296 -10.10 15.78 0.36
N TYR A 297 -9.51 15.52 1.53
CA TYR A 297 -9.04 14.19 1.90
C TYR A 297 -10.16 13.28 2.36
N ILE A 298 -11.18 13.85 3.00
CA ILE A 298 -12.39 13.14 3.42
C ILE A 298 -13.63 13.98 3.10
N THR A 299 -14.78 13.31 2.97
CA THR A 299 -16.08 13.98 2.82
C THR A 299 -16.64 14.44 4.17
N VAL A 300 -17.65 15.29 4.11
CA VAL A 300 -18.42 15.71 5.31
C VAL A 300 -19.15 14.52 5.92
N GLU A 301 -19.62 13.60 5.08
CA GLU A 301 -20.28 12.37 5.47
C GLU A 301 -19.32 11.50 6.31
N MET A 302 -18.09 11.29 5.83
CA MET A 302 -17.07 10.55 6.57
C MET A 302 -16.66 11.25 7.87
N ALA A 303 -16.54 12.57 7.85
CA ALA A 303 -16.26 13.36 9.05
C ALA A 303 -17.34 13.13 10.14
N ARG A 304 -18.61 13.08 9.74
CA ARG A 304 -19.72 12.84 10.66
C ARG A 304 -19.82 11.38 11.12
N GLU A 305 -19.81 10.44 10.16
CA GLU A 305 -20.12 9.03 10.43
C GLU A 305 -18.96 8.28 11.11
N THR A 306 -17.73 8.59 10.71
CA THR A 306 -16.54 7.87 11.17
C THR A 306 -15.78 8.64 12.27
N TYR A 307 -15.60 9.94 12.07
CA TYR A 307 -14.84 10.77 13.01
C TYR A 307 -15.71 11.45 14.08
N CYS A 308 -17.03 11.32 13.96
CA CYS A 308 -17.99 11.94 14.87
C CYS A 308 -17.81 13.48 14.97
N VAL A 309 -17.55 14.14 13.82
CA VAL A 309 -17.39 15.59 13.72
C VAL A 309 -18.39 16.15 12.72
N VAL A 310 -19.19 17.13 13.17
CA VAL A 310 -20.16 17.82 12.32
C VAL A 310 -19.55 19.10 11.79
N ILE A 311 -19.49 19.24 10.47
CA ILE A 311 -18.84 20.35 9.76
C ILE A 311 -19.86 21.08 8.90
N ASP A 312 -19.88 22.41 9.01
CA ASP A 312 -20.55 23.30 8.08
C ASP A 312 -19.55 23.78 7.01
N LEU A 313 -19.79 23.34 5.76
CA LEU A 313 -18.92 23.70 4.63
C LEU A 313 -19.05 25.16 4.19
N GLU A 314 -20.21 25.79 4.39
CA GLU A 314 -20.42 27.17 3.99
C GLU A 314 -19.59 28.12 4.86
N THR A 315 -19.58 27.86 6.15
CA THR A 315 -18.81 28.64 7.13
C THR A 315 -17.41 28.08 7.39
N ARG A 316 -17.10 26.87 6.91
CA ARG A 316 -15.87 26.10 7.17
C ARG A 316 -15.58 26.02 8.67
N SER A 317 -16.60 25.64 9.44
CA SER A 317 -16.50 25.56 10.89
C SER A 317 -17.09 24.27 11.45
N ILE A 318 -16.71 23.94 12.67
CA ILE A 318 -17.21 22.79 13.41
C ILE A 318 -18.47 23.19 14.18
N ASP A 319 -19.55 22.41 14.04
CA ASP A 319 -20.67 22.44 14.96
C ASP A 319 -20.30 21.67 16.23
N TRP A 320 -19.83 22.44 17.23
CA TRP A 320 -19.35 21.85 18.47
C TRP A 320 -20.43 21.20 19.32
N GLU A 321 -21.68 21.68 19.25
CA GLU A 321 -22.80 21.12 20.03
C GLU A 321 -23.12 19.71 19.50
N GLN A 322 -23.33 19.59 18.18
CA GLN A 322 -23.58 18.31 17.55
C GLN A 322 -22.37 17.36 17.64
N THR A 323 -21.15 17.88 17.47
CA THR A 323 -19.92 17.09 17.58
C THR A 323 -19.77 16.48 18.98
N GLN A 324 -20.01 17.26 20.04
CA GLN A 324 -19.95 16.74 21.41
C GLN A 324 -21.03 15.68 21.67
N ALA A 325 -22.22 15.85 21.12
CA ALA A 325 -23.30 14.86 21.25
C ALA A 325 -22.98 13.53 20.55
N LEU A 326 -22.24 13.57 19.42
CA LEU A 326 -21.83 12.34 18.70
C LEU A 326 -20.66 11.61 19.38
N ARG A 327 -19.82 12.31 20.14
CA ARG A 327 -18.63 11.77 20.81
C ARG A 327 -18.88 11.30 22.26
N GLN A 328 -20.09 11.45 22.78
CA GLN A 328 -20.53 10.92 24.08
C GLN A 328 -21.01 9.47 23.94
#